data_df611ab296953384f1329c4531578364
#
_entry.id   df611ab296953384f1329c4531578364
#
_cell.length_a   1.000
_cell.length_b   1.000
_cell.length_c   1.000
_cell.angle_alpha   90.00
_cell.angle_beta   90.00
_cell.angle_gamma   90.00
#
_symmetry.space_group_name_H-M   'P 1'
#
loop_
_entity.id
_entity.type
_entity.pdbx_description
1 polymer ?
#
loop_
_entity_poly.entity_id
_entity_poly.type
_entity_poly.pdbx_seq_one_letter_code
_entity_poly.pdbx_strand_id
1 'polypeptide(L)'
;MNVTYLKEFVVLAGYTKLTSAAKAMYISPSTLSQHITALEKEIGCELFTRTPDGFLLTREGEAALAHAQNIIFEYGALLRDCTNEEGATMRLSVPNYNFGLNPILSARRAFFETHPNTKAIITSNELQGRDPFEIIDTGLSDTSAVFLVRGGGRYIEDMVDEETCWIRLGAYRPIFLSDAPHPEIKDFTLTTYELDKSTITLRLAPVCTILVEGVSNVLATYKVSPKIVFTPLTRNQDVFNGKLDDNTFMMWFEPAENSYTMEIPDIPIYRFEHELLADAYLLYKPTKLDPLQLDYVDTLREVLEDQAKPETE
;
A
#
# COMPACT_ATOMS: atom_id res chain seq x y z
N MET A 1 28.62 4.60 -2.75
CA MET A 1 27.22 5.09 -2.55
C MET A 1 26.91 5.12 -1.06
N ASN A 2 26.39 6.23 -0.56
CA ASN A 2 26.03 6.37 0.85
C ASN A 2 24.54 6.08 1.04
N VAL A 3 24.19 5.02 1.75
CA VAL A 3 22.79 4.62 1.99
C VAL A 3 21.99 5.70 2.75
N THR A 4 22.66 6.51 3.58
CA THR A 4 22.02 7.66 4.24
C THR A 4 21.50 8.67 3.22
N TYR A 5 22.27 8.95 2.15
CA TYR A 5 21.83 9.87 1.10
C TYR A 5 20.65 9.31 0.29
N LEU A 6 20.63 7.99 0.08
CA LEU A 6 19.45 7.34 -0.51
C LEU A 6 18.21 7.47 0.38
N LYS A 7 18.35 7.26 1.70
CA LYS A 7 17.24 7.45 2.64
C LYS A 7 16.73 8.89 2.62
N GLU A 8 17.63 9.86 2.62
CA GLU A 8 17.29 11.27 2.53
C GLU A 8 16.61 11.63 1.21
N PHE A 9 17.06 11.05 0.09
CA PHE A 9 16.41 11.16 -1.21
C PHE A 9 14.97 10.65 -1.18
N VAL A 10 14.74 9.44 -0.68
CA VAL A 10 13.41 8.84 -0.56
C VAL A 10 12.49 9.68 0.33
N VAL A 11 13.01 10.19 1.45
CA VAL A 11 12.23 11.08 2.31
C VAL A 11 11.91 12.39 1.60
N LEU A 12 12.90 13.05 0.94
CA LEU A 12 12.67 14.32 0.23
C LEU A 12 11.66 14.16 -0.91
N ALA A 13 11.68 13.04 -1.62
CA ALA A 13 10.71 12.73 -2.68
C ALA A 13 9.25 12.82 -2.20
N GLY A 14 9.03 12.61 -0.90
CA GLY A 14 7.74 12.79 -0.26
C GLY A 14 7.45 14.21 0.23
N TYR A 15 8.27 15.24 -0.07
CA TYR A 15 8.07 16.61 0.37
C TYR A 15 8.24 17.58 -0.80
N THR A 16 7.36 18.55 -0.91
CA THR A 16 7.53 19.65 -1.85
C THR A 16 8.57 20.66 -1.39
N LYS A 17 8.76 20.81 -0.06
CA LYS A 17 9.69 21.79 0.51
C LYS A 17 10.87 21.09 1.20
N LEU A 18 12.08 21.46 0.77
CA LEU A 18 13.34 20.98 1.36
C LEU A 18 13.40 21.20 2.89
N THR A 19 12.91 22.34 3.37
CA THR A 19 12.88 22.66 4.79
C THR A 19 11.98 21.73 5.60
N SER A 20 10.86 21.30 5.02
CA SER A 20 9.93 20.37 5.66
C SER A 20 10.53 18.96 5.75
N ALA A 21 11.18 18.51 4.66
CA ALA A 21 11.88 17.23 4.63
C ALA A 21 13.05 17.21 5.64
N ALA A 22 13.88 18.24 5.64
CA ALA A 22 15.00 18.37 6.57
C ALA A 22 14.55 18.37 8.03
N LYS A 23 13.46 19.07 8.35
CA LYS A 23 12.85 19.06 9.69
C LYS A 23 12.38 17.66 10.10
N ALA A 24 11.76 16.93 9.18
CA ALA A 24 11.31 15.55 9.46
C ALA A 24 12.47 14.59 9.73
N MET A 25 13.64 14.88 9.18
CA MET A 25 14.87 14.08 9.37
C MET A 25 15.80 14.63 10.47
N TYR A 26 15.41 15.70 11.17
CA TYR A 26 16.22 16.35 12.19
C TYR A 26 17.60 16.81 11.71
N ILE A 27 17.71 17.23 10.44
CA ILE A 27 18.92 17.79 9.85
C ILE A 27 18.69 19.20 9.32
N SER A 28 19.80 19.93 9.00
CA SER A 28 19.66 21.24 8.39
C SER A 28 19.27 21.15 6.90
N PRO A 29 18.49 22.13 6.37
CA PRO A 29 18.19 22.17 4.93
C PRO A 29 19.44 22.24 4.05
N SER A 30 20.50 22.90 4.52
CA SER A 30 21.78 22.96 3.82
C SER A 30 22.48 21.60 3.76
N THR A 31 22.44 20.83 4.84
CA THR A 31 22.97 19.46 4.88
C THR A 31 22.22 18.55 3.90
N LEU A 32 20.88 18.58 3.96
CA LEU A 32 20.08 17.79 3.02
C LEU A 32 20.38 18.14 1.57
N SER A 33 20.44 19.44 1.24
CA SER A 33 20.75 19.88 -0.12
C SER A 33 22.12 19.40 -0.59
N GLN A 34 23.14 19.43 0.29
CA GLN A 34 24.47 18.92 -0.03
C GLN A 34 24.49 17.42 -0.28
N HIS A 35 23.77 16.64 0.54
CA HIS A 35 23.68 15.19 0.39
C HIS A 35 22.96 14.78 -0.90
N ILE A 36 21.86 15.46 -1.23
CA ILE A 36 21.14 15.23 -2.51
C ILE A 36 22.05 15.56 -3.69
N THR A 37 22.74 16.72 -3.68
CA THR A 37 23.67 17.08 -4.75
C THR A 37 24.83 16.06 -4.87
N ALA A 38 25.33 15.53 -3.76
CA ALA A 38 26.34 14.49 -3.78
C ALA A 38 25.82 13.18 -4.38
N LEU A 39 24.58 12.80 -4.07
CA LEU A 39 23.92 11.63 -4.64
C LEU A 39 23.69 11.79 -6.14
N GLU A 40 23.16 12.93 -6.59
CA GLU A 40 22.97 13.27 -8.01
C GLU A 40 24.26 13.22 -8.80
N LYS A 41 25.35 13.75 -8.23
CA LYS A 41 26.68 13.68 -8.82
C LYS A 41 27.20 12.26 -8.94
N GLU A 42 26.94 11.42 -7.95
CA GLU A 42 27.38 10.01 -7.95
C GLU A 42 26.58 9.18 -8.97
N ILE A 43 25.25 9.41 -9.07
CA ILE A 43 24.38 8.73 -10.03
C ILE A 43 24.58 9.28 -11.45
N GLY A 44 24.96 10.54 -11.58
CA GLY A 44 25.24 11.20 -12.87
C GLY A 44 24.02 11.86 -13.52
N CYS A 45 22.94 12.06 -12.79
CA CYS A 45 21.75 12.74 -13.25
C CYS A 45 21.08 13.55 -12.11
N GLU A 46 20.30 14.55 -12.47
CA GLU A 46 19.48 15.30 -11.53
C GLU A 46 18.24 14.47 -11.15
N LEU A 47 17.99 14.32 -9.86
CA LEU A 47 16.84 13.60 -9.32
C LEU A 47 15.67 14.54 -9.01
N PHE A 48 15.96 15.82 -8.80
CA PHE A 48 14.96 16.85 -8.53
C PHE A 48 15.11 18.07 -9.44
N THR A 49 13.96 18.59 -9.86
CA THR A 49 13.85 19.92 -10.45
C THR A 49 13.43 20.92 -9.39
N ARG A 50 14.12 22.06 -9.31
CA ARG A 50 13.74 23.18 -8.44
C ARG A 50 12.74 24.07 -9.15
N THR A 51 11.55 24.21 -8.59
CA THR A 51 10.51 25.09 -9.10
C THR A 51 10.16 26.16 -8.05
N PRO A 52 9.44 27.24 -8.43
CA PRO A 52 8.93 28.21 -7.45
C PRO A 52 8.08 27.58 -6.34
N ASP A 53 7.40 26.49 -6.67
CA ASP A 53 6.53 25.74 -5.75
C ASP A 53 7.29 24.71 -4.90
N GLY A 54 8.57 24.47 -5.19
CA GLY A 54 9.43 23.58 -4.40
C GLY A 54 10.25 22.58 -5.23
N PHE A 55 10.50 21.43 -4.66
CA PHE A 55 11.25 20.33 -5.27
C PHE A 55 10.27 19.31 -5.88
N LEU A 56 10.44 19.03 -7.16
CA LEU A 56 9.70 17.99 -7.88
C LEU A 56 10.69 16.96 -8.42
N LEU A 57 10.33 15.68 -8.38
CA LEU A 57 11.14 14.64 -9.01
C LEU A 57 11.27 14.88 -10.51
N THR A 58 12.45 14.63 -11.06
CA THR A 58 12.66 14.49 -12.49
C THR A 58 12.13 13.11 -12.94
N ARG A 59 12.06 12.86 -14.25
CA ARG A 59 11.77 11.53 -14.78
C ARG A 59 12.79 10.49 -14.30
N GLU A 60 14.06 10.88 -14.25
CA GLU A 60 15.17 10.09 -13.73
C GLU A 60 15.03 9.87 -12.22
N GLY A 61 14.55 10.90 -11.48
CA GLY A 61 14.25 10.81 -10.06
C GLY A 61 13.12 9.85 -9.74
N GLU A 62 12.04 9.85 -10.54
CA GLU A 62 10.96 8.88 -10.41
C GLU A 62 11.45 7.44 -10.62
N ALA A 63 12.24 7.21 -11.66
CA ALA A 63 12.83 5.90 -11.91
C ALA A 63 13.82 5.49 -10.80
N ALA A 64 14.64 6.42 -10.30
CA ALA A 64 15.59 6.16 -9.23
C ALA A 64 14.93 5.88 -7.89
N LEU A 65 13.72 6.41 -7.63
CA LEU A 65 13.02 6.28 -6.35
C LEU A 65 12.74 4.82 -6.01
N ALA A 66 12.22 4.04 -6.96
CA ALA A 66 11.95 2.62 -6.76
C ALA A 66 13.24 1.83 -6.49
N HIS A 67 14.31 2.13 -7.22
CA HIS A 67 15.62 1.48 -6.99
C HIS A 67 16.23 1.88 -5.65
N ALA A 68 16.12 3.14 -5.24
CA ALA A 68 16.62 3.61 -3.95
C ALA A 68 15.91 2.93 -2.78
N GLN A 69 14.58 2.77 -2.86
CA GLN A 69 13.80 2.03 -1.87
C GLN A 69 14.26 0.57 -1.76
N ASN A 70 14.49 -0.08 -2.89
CA ASN A 70 14.98 -1.46 -2.92
C ASN A 70 16.38 -1.60 -2.29
N ILE A 71 17.30 -0.70 -2.60
CA ILE A 71 18.66 -0.71 -2.03
C ILE A 71 18.60 -0.49 -0.51
N ILE A 72 17.76 0.43 -0.03
CA ILE A 72 17.56 0.69 1.40
C ILE A 72 17.02 -0.56 2.09
N PHE A 73 16.06 -1.24 1.47
CA PHE A 73 15.48 -2.47 1.98
C PHE A 73 16.52 -3.58 2.09
N GLU A 74 17.26 -3.86 1.01
CA GLU A 74 18.32 -4.87 0.98
C GLU A 74 19.46 -4.57 1.98
N TYR A 75 19.82 -3.29 2.12
CA TYR A 75 20.77 -2.86 3.13
C TYR A 75 20.25 -3.12 4.55
N GLY A 76 18.95 -2.88 4.78
CA GLY A 76 18.30 -3.22 6.04
C GLY A 76 18.31 -4.73 6.30
N ALA A 77 18.05 -5.56 5.28
CA ALA A 77 18.14 -7.02 5.36
C ALA A 77 19.57 -7.47 5.71
N LEU A 78 20.56 -6.96 4.98
CA LEU A 78 21.98 -7.25 5.26
C LEU A 78 22.37 -6.94 6.71
N LEU A 79 21.94 -5.78 7.24
CA LEU A 79 22.24 -5.43 8.63
C LEU A 79 21.60 -6.40 9.61
N ARG A 80 20.34 -6.81 9.37
CA ARG A 80 19.64 -7.78 10.21
C ARG A 80 20.32 -9.14 10.21
N ASP A 81 20.69 -9.63 9.02
CA ASP A 81 21.36 -10.94 8.87
C ASP A 81 22.74 -10.98 9.50
N CYS A 82 23.40 -9.82 9.55
CA CYS A 82 24.76 -9.68 10.14
C CYS A 82 24.74 -9.33 11.64
N THR A 83 23.62 -8.83 12.18
CA THR A 83 23.49 -8.55 13.61
C THR A 83 22.69 -9.71 14.24
N ASN A 84 23.36 -10.50 15.10
CA ASN A 84 22.71 -11.47 15.97
C ASN A 84 21.82 -10.71 16.99
N GLU A 85 20.76 -10.07 16.53
CA GLU A 85 19.73 -9.57 17.44
C GLU A 85 18.95 -10.78 17.95
N GLU A 86 19.09 -11.09 19.24
CA GLU A 86 18.27 -12.11 19.92
C GLU A 86 16.79 -11.72 19.79
N GLY A 87 16.04 -12.50 19.07
CA GLY A 87 14.61 -12.37 18.83
C GLY A 87 14.24 -12.63 17.37
N ALA A 88 13.30 -13.54 17.14
CA ALA A 88 12.80 -13.79 15.80
C ALA A 88 12.14 -12.51 15.23
N THR A 89 12.45 -12.19 14.00
CA THR A 89 11.89 -11.03 13.29
C THR A 89 10.96 -11.54 12.21
N MET A 90 9.72 -11.09 12.24
CA MET A 90 8.73 -11.37 11.20
C MET A 90 8.55 -10.17 10.29
N ARG A 91 8.66 -10.36 9.00
CA ARG A 91 8.46 -9.32 7.98
C ARG A 91 7.08 -9.51 7.34
N LEU A 92 6.23 -8.53 7.54
CA LEU A 92 4.88 -8.51 7.00
C LEU A 92 4.82 -7.46 5.89
N SER A 93 4.72 -7.89 4.64
CA SER A 93 4.40 -6.98 3.55
C SER A 93 2.90 -6.85 3.44
N VAL A 94 2.42 -5.66 3.71
CA VAL A 94 1.01 -5.31 3.53
C VAL A 94 0.92 -4.17 2.53
N PRO A 95 -0.11 -4.14 1.69
CA PRO A 95 -0.34 -3.01 0.81
C PRO A 95 -0.47 -1.73 1.63
N ASN A 96 -0.09 -0.61 1.04
CA ASN A 96 -0.16 0.72 1.65
C ASN A 96 -1.59 1.21 1.93
N TYR A 97 -2.55 0.32 1.87
CA TYR A 97 -3.95 0.61 2.16
C TYR A 97 -4.23 0.19 3.57
N ASN A 98 -4.95 1.01 4.32
CA ASN A 98 -5.41 0.68 5.65
C ASN A 98 -6.40 -0.51 5.67
N PHE A 99 -6.81 -0.99 4.51
CA PHE A 99 -7.67 -2.16 4.37
C PHE A 99 -6.83 -3.46 4.32
N GLY A 100 -7.30 -4.51 4.94
CA GLY A 100 -6.56 -5.77 5.15
C GLY A 100 -5.57 -5.71 6.31
N LEU A 101 -5.24 -4.51 6.80
CA LEU A 101 -4.28 -4.31 7.88
C LEU A 101 -4.87 -4.66 9.26
N ASN A 102 -6.17 -4.41 9.47
CA ASN A 102 -6.78 -4.59 10.77
C ASN A 102 -6.70 -6.02 11.32
N PRO A 103 -7.00 -7.09 10.56
CA PRO A 103 -6.78 -8.46 11.03
C PRO A 103 -5.32 -8.73 11.36
N ILE A 104 -4.40 -8.21 10.54
CA ILE A 104 -2.95 -8.36 10.74
C ILE A 104 -2.50 -7.65 12.03
N LEU A 105 -3.00 -6.43 12.29
CA LEU A 105 -2.69 -5.70 13.52
C LEU A 105 -3.29 -6.37 14.76
N SER A 106 -4.51 -6.92 14.65
CA SER A 106 -5.14 -7.66 15.73
C SER A 106 -4.38 -8.95 16.06
N ALA A 107 -4.01 -9.72 15.03
CA ALA A 107 -3.18 -10.91 15.20
C ALA A 107 -1.80 -10.57 15.80
N ARG A 108 -1.18 -9.47 15.32
CA ARG A 108 0.07 -8.98 15.89
C ARG A 108 -0.06 -8.69 17.39
N ARG A 109 -1.16 -8.05 17.80
CA ARG A 109 -1.39 -7.75 19.21
C ARG A 109 -1.52 -9.02 20.04
N ALA A 110 -2.36 -9.95 19.60
CA ALA A 110 -2.55 -11.25 20.27
C ALA A 110 -1.24 -12.04 20.35
N PHE A 111 -0.47 -12.08 19.26
CA PHE A 111 0.80 -12.78 19.20
C PHE A 111 1.84 -12.20 20.16
N PHE A 112 1.94 -10.88 20.31
CA PHE A 112 2.90 -10.27 21.25
C PHE A 112 2.53 -10.45 22.71
N GLU A 113 1.28 -10.73 23.05
CA GLU A 113 0.88 -11.10 24.42
C GLU A 113 1.53 -12.42 24.85
N THR A 114 1.71 -13.35 23.91
CA THR A 114 2.35 -14.65 24.15
C THR A 114 3.86 -14.64 23.83
N HIS A 115 4.31 -13.75 22.94
CA HIS A 115 5.70 -13.65 22.46
C HIS A 115 6.29 -12.25 22.64
N PRO A 116 6.48 -11.76 23.89
CA PRO A 116 6.84 -10.37 24.16
C PRO A 116 8.24 -9.97 23.64
N ASN A 117 9.12 -10.94 23.39
CA ASN A 117 10.49 -10.69 22.90
C ASN A 117 10.61 -10.75 21.37
N THR A 118 9.51 -10.86 20.66
CA THR A 118 9.49 -10.94 19.19
C THR A 118 9.36 -9.56 18.57
N LYS A 119 9.97 -9.35 17.41
CA LYS A 119 9.83 -8.13 16.63
C LYS A 119 9.05 -8.43 15.36
N ALA A 120 8.03 -7.63 15.04
CA ALA A 120 7.38 -7.65 13.73
C ALA A 120 7.67 -6.35 12.99
N ILE A 121 8.16 -6.46 11.77
CA ILE A 121 8.43 -5.34 10.88
C ILE A 121 7.34 -5.34 9.81
N ILE A 122 6.57 -4.27 9.75
CA ILE A 122 5.60 -4.07 8.67
C ILE A 122 6.28 -3.27 7.56
N THR A 123 6.38 -3.86 6.37
CA THR A 123 7.10 -3.31 5.22
C THR A 123 6.14 -2.82 4.13
N SER A 124 5.17 -1.97 4.48
CA SER A 124 4.14 -1.54 3.53
C SER A 124 4.63 -0.59 2.44
N ASN A 125 5.62 0.26 2.75
CA ASN A 125 6.08 1.31 1.84
C ASN A 125 7.29 0.90 1.00
N GLU A 126 8.06 -0.06 1.47
CA GLU A 126 9.37 -0.42 0.89
C GLU A 126 9.24 -1.39 -0.29
N LEU A 127 8.13 -2.13 -0.35
CA LEU A 127 7.86 -3.12 -1.40
C LEU A 127 6.81 -2.66 -2.41
N GLN A 128 6.45 -1.37 -2.39
CA GLN A 128 5.55 -0.80 -3.38
C GLN A 128 6.15 -0.96 -4.77
N GLY A 129 5.37 -1.49 -5.64
CA GLY A 129 5.80 -1.62 -6.99
C GLY A 129 6.23 -3.04 -7.39
N ARG A 130 6.29 -4.00 -6.46
CA ARG A 130 6.64 -5.39 -6.76
C ARG A 130 5.42 -6.29 -6.82
N ASP A 131 5.54 -7.33 -7.63
CA ASP A 131 4.54 -8.39 -7.68
C ASP A 131 4.45 -9.09 -6.31
N PRO A 132 3.24 -9.31 -5.75
CA PRO A 132 3.07 -9.94 -4.45
C PRO A 132 3.68 -11.35 -4.37
N PHE A 133 3.70 -12.08 -5.46
CA PHE A 133 4.28 -13.41 -5.53
C PHE A 133 5.80 -13.35 -5.57
N GLU A 134 6.37 -12.41 -6.34
CA GLU A 134 7.83 -12.16 -6.35
C GLU A 134 8.36 -11.81 -4.95
N ILE A 135 7.60 -11.07 -4.16
CA ILE A 135 7.98 -10.68 -2.79
C ILE A 135 8.25 -11.90 -1.92
N ILE A 136 7.36 -12.88 -1.92
CA ILE A 136 7.53 -14.10 -1.12
C ILE A 136 8.53 -15.08 -1.75
N ASP A 137 8.64 -15.11 -3.08
CA ASP A 137 9.58 -15.97 -3.79
C ASP A 137 11.03 -15.57 -3.56
N THR A 138 11.30 -14.28 -3.55
CA THR A 138 12.63 -13.73 -3.31
C THR A 138 13.00 -13.61 -1.83
N GLY A 139 12.04 -13.86 -0.91
CA GLY A 139 12.24 -13.69 0.53
C GLY A 139 12.39 -12.24 0.97
N LEU A 140 11.96 -11.29 0.16
CA LEU A 140 11.92 -9.87 0.51
C LEU A 140 11.00 -9.61 1.70
N SER A 141 9.95 -10.40 1.83
CA SER A 141 9.11 -10.47 3.02
C SER A 141 8.70 -11.91 3.29
N ASP A 142 8.34 -12.19 4.53
CA ASP A 142 7.85 -13.50 4.95
C ASP A 142 6.41 -13.73 4.48
N THR A 143 5.67 -12.65 4.32
CA THR A 143 4.30 -12.64 3.77
C THR A 143 4.11 -11.52 2.76
N SER A 144 3.09 -11.65 1.91
CA SER A 144 2.65 -10.58 1.02
C SER A 144 1.13 -10.56 0.93
N ALA A 145 0.55 -9.46 0.50
CA ALA A 145 -0.89 -9.36 0.35
C ALA A 145 -1.30 -9.03 -1.09
N VAL A 146 -2.38 -9.65 -1.54
CA VAL A 146 -2.99 -9.41 -2.85
C VAL A 146 -4.48 -9.15 -2.70
N PHE A 147 -5.02 -8.30 -3.59
CA PHE A 147 -6.44 -7.99 -3.67
C PHE A 147 -7.01 -8.46 -5.00
N LEU A 148 -8.04 -9.27 -4.95
CA LEU A 148 -8.71 -9.82 -6.12
C LEU A 148 -10.17 -9.35 -6.15
N VAL A 149 -10.56 -8.75 -7.25
CA VAL A 149 -11.94 -8.28 -7.44
C VAL A 149 -12.82 -9.45 -7.83
N ARG A 150 -13.93 -9.63 -7.12
CA ARG A 150 -14.92 -10.68 -7.43
C ARG A 150 -15.51 -10.45 -8.82
N GLY A 151 -15.48 -11.48 -9.66
CA GLY A 151 -15.89 -11.36 -11.06
C GLY A 151 -14.88 -10.66 -11.96
N GLY A 152 -13.72 -10.27 -11.45
CA GLY A 152 -12.64 -9.60 -12.20
C GLY A 152 -11.81 -10.53 -13.09
N GLY A 153 -12.13 -11.84 -13.15
CA GLY A 153 -11.51 -12.80 -14.04
C GLY A 153 -10.24 -13.46 -13.49
N ARG A 154 -9.88 -13.19 -12.24
CA ARG A 154 -8.77 -13.86 -11.56
C ARG A 154 -9.22 -14.47 -10.24
N TYR A 155 -8.74 -15.67 -9.95
CA TYR A 155 -9.00 -16.42 -8.73
C TYR A 155 -7.68 -16.74 -8.05
N ILE A 156 -7.66 -16.74 -6.72
CA ILE A 156 -6.41 -16.94 -5.97
C ILE A 156 -5.80 -18.32 -6.25
N GLU A 157 -6.64 -19.33 -6.43
CA GLU A 157 -6.26 -20.71 -6.70
C GLU A 157 -5.51 -20.86 -8.04
N ASP A 158 -5.80 -20.00 -9.02
CA ASP A 158 -5.16 -20.00 -10.33
C ASP A 158 -3.83 -19.23 -10.35
N MET A 159 -3.56 -18.47 -9.29
CA MET A 159 -2.41 -17.57 -9.22
C MET A 159 -1.27 -18.10 -8.36
N VAL A 160 -1.56 -19.02 -7.46
CA VAL A 160 -0.58 -19.60 -6.53
C VAL A 160 0.02 -20.89 -7.08
N ASP A 161 1.30 -21.12 -6.74
CA ASP A 161 1.94 -22.42 -6.96
C ASP A 161 1.62 -23.40 -5.81
N GLU A 162 2.08 -24.65 -5.93
CA GLU A 162 1.85 -25.71 -4.93
C GLU A 162 2.50 -25.41 -3.56
N GLU A 163 3.49 -24.53 -3.51
CA GLU A 163 4.20 -24.16 -2.27
C GLU A 163 3.59 -22.94 -1.58
N THR A 164 2.76 -22.18 -2.28
CA THR A 164 2.18 -20.93 -1.78
C THR A 164 0.85 -21.20 -1.10
N CYS A 165 0.79 -20.87 0.17
CA CYS A 165 -0.45 -20.86 0.96
C CYS A 165 -1.02 -19.46 1.04
N TRP A 166 -2.31 -19.37 1.29
CA TRP A 166 -2.99 -18.09 1.44
C TRP A 166 -4.03 -18.12 2.57
N ILE A 167 -4.31 -16.93 3.11
CA ILE A 167 -5.37 -16.69 4.10
C ILE A 167 -6.22 -15.54 3.58
N ARG A 168 -7.54 -15.73 3.51
CA ARG A 168 -8.46 -14.64 3.18
C ARG A 168 -8.60 -13.72 4.39
N LEU A 169 -8.25 -12.44 4.21
CA LEU A 169 -8.29 -11.41 5.27
C LEU A 169 -9.66 -10.74 5.39
N GLY A 170 -10.50 -10.81 4.37
CA GLY A 170 -11.83 -10.23 4.34
C GLY A 170 -12.21 -9.67 2.97
N ALA A 171 -13.44 -9.20 2.86
CA ALA A 171 -13.95 -8.49 1.69
C ALA A 171 -13.97 -6.98 1.91
N TYR A 172 -13.75 -6.25 0.83
CA TYR A 172 -13.68 -4.79 0.79
C TYR A 172 -14.53 -4.27 -0.36
N ARG A 173 -15.20 -3.13 -0.11
CA ARG A 173 -16.00 -2.44 -1.11
C ARG A 173 -15.27 -1.19 -1.57
N PRO A 174 -15.11 -0.95 -2.88
CA PRO A 174 -14.64 0.33 -3.40
C PRO A 174 -15.62 1.44 -3.03
N ILE A 175 -15.04 2.54 -2.56
CA ILE A 175 -15.70 3.82 -2.36
C ILE A 175 -15.00 4.89 -3.18
N PHE A 176 -15.72 5.93 -3.52
CA PHE A 176 -15.24 7.01 -4.36
C PHE A 176 -15.32 8.30 -3.56
N LEU A 177 -14.17 8.92 -3.36
CA LEU A 177 -14.00 10.11 -2.53
C LEU A 177 -13.85 11.33 -3.44
N SER A 178 -14.43 12.46 -3.07
CA SER A 178 -14.30 13.73 -3.78
C SER A 178 -14.01 14.87 -2.81
N ASP A 179 -13.24 15.88 -3.27
CA ASP A 179 -12.92 17.06 -2.46
C ASP A 179 -14.12 17.99 -2.24
N ALA A 180 -15.13 17.88 -3.10
CA ALA A 180 -16.34 18.71 -3.04
C ALA A 180 -17.58 17.87 -3.26
N PRO A 181 -18.73 18.28 -2.69
CA PRO A 181 -19.99 17.66 -2.98
C PRO A 181 -20.37 17.83 -4.47
N HIS A 182 -20.92 16.77 -5.06
CA HIS A 182 -21.51 16.76 -6.39
C HIS A 182 -23.04 16.77 -6.25
N PRO A 183 -23.69 17.94 -6.30
CA PRO A 183 -25.14 18.06 -6.04
C PRO A 183 -26.01 17.38 -7.10
N GLU A 184 -25.44 17.10 -8.27
CA GLU A 184 -26.08 16.34 -9.34
C GLU A 184 -26.18 14.84 -9.03
N ILE A 185 -25.32 14.32 -8.13
CA ILE A 185 -25.29 12.90 -7.74
C ILE A 185 -26.23 12.71 -6.54
N LYS A 186 -27.30 11.97 -6.76
CA LYS A 186 -28.32 11.72 -5.74
C LYS A 186 -27.86 10.64 -4.75
N ASP A 187 -28.14 10.87 -3.49
CA ASP A 187 -27.93 9.90 -2.40
C ASP A 187 -26.52 9.35 -2.34
N PHE A 188 -25.51 10.15 -2.77
CA PHE A 188 -24.11 9.75 -2.85
C PHE A 188 -23.88 8.44 -3.63
N THR A 189 -24.73 8.17 -4.62
CA THR A 189 -24.67 6.96 -5.44
C THR A 189 -24.24 7.32 -6.87
N LEU A 190 -23.08 6.79 -7.28
CA LEU A 190 -22.58 6.90 -8.65
C LEU A 190 -23.29 5.87 -9.51
N THR A 191 -24.05 6.35 -10.48
CA THR A 191 -24.63 5.48 -11.52
C THR A 191 -23.58 5.08 -12.55
N THR A 192 -23.91 4.11 -13.41
CA THR A 192 -23.06 3.74 -14.55
C THR A 192 -22.73 4.93 -15.43
N TYR A 193 -23.66 5.85 -15.62
CA TYR A 193 -23.48 7.05 -16.45
C TYR A 193 -22.46 8.03 -15.85
N GLU A 194 -22.56 8.34 -14.55
CA GLU A 194 -21.66 9.26 -13.88
C GLU A 194 -20.26 8.66 -13.78
N LEU A 195 -20.17 7.37 -13.44
CA LEU A 195 -18.88 6.70 -13.31
C LEU A 195 -18.16 6.56 -14.66
N ASP A 196 -18.88 6.29 -15.75
CA ASP A 196 -18.30 6.19 -17.10
C ASP A 196 -17.67 7.49 -17.57
N LYS A 197 -18.22 8.62 -17.15
CA LYS A 197 -17.72 9.96 -17.52
C LYS A 197 -16.69 10.52 -16.56
N SER A 198 -16.44 9.85 -15.46
CA SER A 198 -15.53 10.32 -14.45
C SER A 198 -14.07 9.90 -14.74
N THR A 199 -13.16 10.59 -14.09
CA THR A 199 -11.78 10.13 -13.93
C THR A 199 -11.66 9.50 -12.55
N ILE A 200 -11.20 8.26 -12.49
CA ILE A 200 -10.85 7.60 -11.23
C ILE A 200 -9.36 7.76 -11.01
N THR A 201 -8.98 8.44 -9.95
CA THR A 201 -7.60 8.46 -9.53
C THR A 201 -7.36 7.39 -8.46
N LEU A 202 -6.32 6.63 -8.67
CA LEU A 202 -5.81 5.67 -7.72
C LEU A 202 -4.50 6.23 -7.19
N ARG A 203 -4.52 6.67 -5.95
CA ARG A 203 -3.29 7.07 -5.24
C ARG A 203 -2.63 5.82 -4.68
N LEU A 204 -2.16 4.97 -5.57
CA LEU A 204 -1.62 3.66 -5.29
C LEU A 204 -0.24 3.53 -5.93
N ALA A 205 0.58 2.64 -5.39
CA ALA A 205 1.77 2.21 -6.11
C ALA A 205 1.40 1.59 -7.46
N PRO A 206 2.24 1.73 -8.48
CA PRO A 206 1.99 1.23 -9.84
C PRO A 206 1.67 -0.27 -9.95
N VAL A 207 1.82 -1.03 -8.87
CA VAL A 207 1.73 -2.49 -8.80
C VAL A 207 0.36 -3.03 -8.51
N CYS A 208 -0.61 -2.19 -8.27
CA CYS A 208 -1.97 -2.67 -8.17
C CYS A 208 -2.62 -2.99 -9.53
N THR A 209 -1.81 -3.41 -10.50
CA THR A 209 -2.30 -3.82 -11.83
C THR A 209 -3.38 -4.88 -11.73
N ILE A 210 -3.18 -5.88 -10.87
CA ILE A 210 -4.16 -6.96 -10.63
C ILE A 210 -5.50 -6.41 -10.15
N LEU A 211 -5.48 -5.51 -9.15
CA LEU A 211 -6.67 -4.89 -8.61
C LEU A 211 -7.38 -4.01 -9.65
N VAL A 212 -6.61 -3.18 -10.36
CA VAL A 212 -7.14 -2.27 -11.38
C VAL A 212 -7.72 -3.02 -12.57
N GLU A 213 -7.03 -4.05 -13.02
CA GLU A 213 -7.53 -4.93 -14.08
C GLU A 213 -8.84 -5.59 -13.65
N GLY A 214 -8.90 -6.12 -12.43
CA GLY A 214 -10.11 -6.70 -11.86
C GLY A 214 -11.27 -5.71 -11.79
N VAL A 215 -11.04 -4.49 -11.28
CA VAL A 215 -12.05 -3.42 -11.25
C VAL A 215 -12.51 -3.08 -12.67
N SER A 216 -11.58 -2.88 -13.59
CA SER A 216 -11.90 -2.55 -14.99
C SER A 216 -12.72 -3.64 -15.66
N ASN A 217 -12.40 -4.90 -15.43
CA ASN A 217 -13.13 -6.04 -15.98
C ASN A 217 -14.58 -6.08 -15.47
N VAL A 218 -14.78 -5.87 -14.17
CA VAL A 218 -16.14 -5.83 -13.60
C VAL A 218 -16.93 -4.62 -14.12
N LEU A 219 -16.34 -3.43 -14.14
CA LEU A 219 -16.96 -2.23 -14.67
C LEU A 219 -17.37 -2.40 -16.15
N ALA A 220 -16.53 -3.06 -16.94
CA ALA A 220 -16.83 -3.36 -18.35
C ALA A 220 -18.09 -4.23 -18.52
N THR A 221 -18.42 -5.10 -17.56
CA THR A 221 -19.69 -5.88 -17.60
C THR A 221 -20.92 -4.97 -17.53
N TYR A 222 -20.79 -3.81 -16.88
CA TYR A 222 -21.81 -2.77 -16.81
C TYR A 222 -21.68 -1.73 -17.93
N LYS A 223 -20.77 -1.94 -18.89
CA LYS A 223 -20.43 -0.99 -19.98
C LYS A 223 -19.90 0.35 -19.49
N VAL A 224 -19.18 0.31 -18.38
CA VAL A 224 -18.53 1.45 -17.74
C VAL A 224 -17.02 1.35 -17.97
N SER A 225 -16.42 2.41 -18.49
CA SER A 225 -14.97 2.47 -18.78
C SER A 225 -14.39 3.84 -18.40
N PRO A 226 -14.32 4.17 -17.11
CA PRO A 226 -13.81 5.45 -16.66
C PRO A 226 -12.33 5.57 -16.98
N LYS A 227 -11.86 6.80 -17.08
CA LYS A 227 -10.43 7.06 -17.18
C LYS A 227 -9.77 6.76 -15.83
N ILE A 228 -8.89 5.77 -15.76
CA ILE A 228 -8.13 5.46 -14.55
C ILE A 228 -6.75 6.10 -14.63
N VAL A 229 -6.39 6.88 -13.61
CA VAL A 229 -5.11 7.60 -13.50
C VAL A 229 -4.43 7.17 -12.21
N PHE A 230 -3.16 6.83 -12.31
CA PHE A 230 -2.32 6.55 -11.15
C PHE A 230 -1.62 7.82 -10.70
N THR A 231 -1.78 8.14 -9.43
CA THR A 231 -1.02 9.21 -8.79
C THR A 231 -0.10 8.56 -7.76
N PRO A 232 1.21 8.66 -7.90
CA PRO A 232 2.14 8.09 -6.94
C PRO A 232 1.88 8.64 -5.54
N LEU A 233 1.77 7.74 -4.56
CA LEU A 233 1.77 8.13 -3.16
C LEU A 233 3.20 8.32 -2.70
N THR A 234 3.50 9.51 -2.28
CA THR A 234 4.76 9.82 -1.62
C THR A 234 4.70 9.58 -0.10
N ARG A 235 3.48 9.52 0.48
CA ARG A 235 3.22 9.22 1.90
C ARG A 235 1.80 8.74 2.14
N ASN A 236 1.62 7.93 3.19
CA ASN A 236 0.28 7.54 3.66
C ASN A 236 -0.60 8.74 4.08
N GLN A 237 0.01 9.82 4.58
CA GLN A 237 -0.70 11.04 4.97
C GLN A 237 -1.16 11.89 3.77
N ASP A 238 -0.55 11.70 2.59
CA ASP A 238 -0.86 12.45 1.39
C ASP A 238 -1.96 11.80 0.54
N VAL A 239 -2.52 10.67 1.00
CA VAL A 239 -3.64 10.01 0.31
C VAL A 239 -4.78 11.00 0.07
N PHE A 240 -5.04 11.85 1.07
CA PHE A 240 -6.11 12.84 1.04
C PHE A 240 -5.60 14.27 0.80
N ASN A 241 -4.29 14.46 0.60
CA ASN A 241 -3.70 15.76 0.31
C ASN A 241 -3.59 15.98 -1.19
N GLY A 242 -4.23 16.99 -1.69
CA GLY A 242 -4.22 17.40 -3.09
C GLY A 242 -5.63 17.56 -3.63
N LYS A 243 -5.86 18.67 -4.29
CA LYS A 243 -7.16 18.98 -4.88
C LYS A 243 -7.41 18.03 -6.05
N LEU A 244 -8.58 17.43 -6.07
CA LEU A 244 -9.06 16.66 -7.22
C LEU A 244 -9.68 17.63 -8.24
N ASP A 245 -9.49 17.35 -9.52
CA ASP A 245 -10.17 18.09 -10.59
C ASP A 245 -11.67 17.76 -10.58
N ASP A 246 -12.47 18.65 -11.16
CA ASP A 246 -13.86 18.42 -11.37
C ASP A 246 -14.09 17.09 -12.08
N ASN A 247 -15.07 16.32 -11.64
CA ASN A 247 -15.35 14.96 -12.16
C ASN A 247 -14.25 13.91 -11.90
N THR A 248 -13.36 14.16 -10.96
CA THR A 248 -12.34 13.20 -10.54
C THR A 248 -12.70 12.65 -9.16
N PHE A 249 -12.74 11.33 -9.06
CA PHE A 249 -12.95 10.63 -7.80
C PHE A 249 -11.72 9.83 -7.43
N MET A 250 -11.33 9.90 -6.18
CA MET A 250 -10.32 8.99 -5.65
C MET A 250 -10.97 7.68 -5.23
N MET A 251 -10.56 6.57 -5.81
CA MET A 251 -11.04 5.26 -5.38
C MET A 251 -10.28 4.82 -4.12
N TRP A 252 -11.05 4.44 -3.12
CA TRP A 252 -10.60 3.88 -1.86
C TRP A 252 -11.39 2.61 -1.55
N PHE A 253 -11.12 1.96 -0.42
CA PHE A 253 -11.81 0.74 -0.05
C PHE A 253 -12.25 0.80 1.41
N GLU A 254 -13.49 0.42 1.66
CA GLU A 254 -14.04 0.21 3.01
C GLU A 254 -14.25 -1.30 3.26
N PRO A 255 -14.10 -1.79 4.50
CA PRO A 255 -14.48 -3.15 4.83
C PRO A 255 -15.95 -3.42 4.49
N ALA A 256 -16.22 -4.51 3.77
CA ALA A 256 -17.58 -4.96 3.46
C ALA A 256 -18.09 -5.99 4.47
N GLU A 257 -17.18 -6.64 5.14
CA GLU A 257 -17.39 -7.64 6.19
C GLU A 257 -16.61 -7.16 7.42
N ASN A 258 -17.15 -7.35 8.61
CA ASN A 258 -16.55 -7.00 9.90
C ASN A 258 -16.71 -5.53 10.35
N SER A 259 -16.72 -5.35 11.68
CA SER A 259 -16.96 -4.09 12.39
C SER A 259 -15.79 -3.10 12.36
N TYR A 260 -14.83 -3.25 11.46
CA TYR A 260 -13.71 -2.32 11.39
C TYR A 260 -14.14 -0.97 10.83
N THR A 261 -14.14 0.04 11.69
CA THR A 261 -14.31 1.42 11.24
C THR A 261 -13.00 1.94 10.70
N MET A 262 -13.02 2.45 9.49
CA MET A 262 -11.89 3.16 8.91
C MET A 262 -12.05 4.65 9.22
N GLU A 263 -11.01 5.30 9.73
CA GLU A 263 -10.97 6.77 9.81
C GLU A 263 -10.82 7.32 8.40
N ILE A 264 -11.94 7.74 7.82
CA ILE A 264 -11.97 8.50 6.56
C ILE A 264 -12.13 9.97 6.95
N PRO A 265 -11.38 10.90 6.32
CA PRO A 265 -11.60 12.33 6.51
C PRO A 265 -13.06 12.72 6.24
N ASP A 266 -13.48 13.86 6.79
CA ASP A 266 -14.82 14.43 6.55
C ASP A 266 -14.91 14.99 5.11
N ILE A 267 -14.95 14.07 4.16
CA ILE A 267 -15.07 14.35 2.72
C ILE A 267 -16.23 13.53 2.14
N PRO A 268 -16.87 14.01 1.05
CA PRO A 268 -17.95 13.29 0.41
C PRO A 268 -17.52 11.90 -0.06
N ILE A 269 -18.29 10.88 0.33
CA ILE A 269 -18.08 9.48 -0.01
C ILE A 269 -19.20 9.01 -0.90
N TYR A 270 -18.86 8.51 -2.07
CA TYR A 270 -19.80 7.98 -3.04
C TYR A 270 -19.64 6.48 -3.19
N ARG A 271 -20.71 5.76 -3.52
CA ARG A 271 -20.71 4.33 -3.77
C ARG A 271 -21.27 4.04 -5.14
N PHE A 272 -20.76 3.02 -5.79
CA PHE A 272 -21.29 2.59 -7.07
C PHE A 272 -22.65 1.90 -6.88
N GLU A 273 -23.61 2.13 -7.79
CA GLU A 273 -24.96 1.57 -7.71
C GLU A 273 -25.02 0.04 -7.79
N HIS A 274 -23.96 -0.58 -8.32
CA HIS A 274 -23.82 -2.04 -8.39
C HIS A 274 -22.81 -2.56 -7.38
N GLU A 275 -22.96 -3.82 -7.00
CA GLU A 275 -22.01 -4.43 -6.09
C GLU A 275 -20.66 -4.62 -6.76
N LEU A 276 -19.63 -4.10 -6.10
CA LEU A 276 -18.23 -4.29 -6.47
C LEU A 276 -17.46 -4.65 -5.20
N LEU A 277 -16.94 -5.86 -5.14
CA LEU A 277 -16.22 -6.37 -3.98
C LEU A 277 -14.83 -6.86 -4.38
N ALA A 278 -13.87 -6.65 -3.50
CA ALA A 278 -12.53 -7.22 -3.61
C ALA A 278 -12.21 -8.02 -2.35
N ASP A 279 -11.70 -9.23 -2.52
CA ASP A 279 -11.18 -10.03 -1.42
C ASP A 279 -9.68 -9.75 -1.24
N ALA A 280 -9.27 -9.56 0.01
CA ALA A 280 -7.89 -9.46 0.39
C ALA A 280 -7.36 -10.81 0.85
N TYR A 281 -6.18 -11.18 0.38
CA TYR A 281 -5.50 -12.42 0.74
C TYR A 281 -4.09 -12.12 1.24
N LEU A 282 -3.67 -12.78 2.31
CA LEU A 282 -2.27 -12.85 2.73
C LEU A 282 -1.65 -14.10 2.13
N LEU A 283 -0.52 -13.95 1.46
CA LEU A 283 0.27 -15.01 0.84
C LEU A 283 1.48 -15.34 1.70
N TYR A 284 1.86 -16.61 1.77
CA TYR A 284 3.08 -17.05 2.45
C TYR A 284 3.51 -18.43 1.93
N LYS A 285 4.79 -18.78 2.11
CA LYS A 285 5.32 -20.12 1.83
C LYS A 285 5.75 -20.78 3.13
N PRO A 286 5.03 -21.81 3.63
CA PRO A 286 5.34 -22.49 4.89
C PRO A 286 6.78 -23.00 4.96
N THR A 287 7.33 -23.47 3.83
CA THR A 287 8.70 -23.97 3.72
C THR A 287 9.78 -22.91 3.94
N LYS A 288 9.43 -21.62 3.85
CA LYS A 288 10.33 -20.48 4.03
C LYS A 288 10.18 -19.81 5.39
N LEU A 289 9.19 -20.21 6.17
CA LEU A 289 8.91 -19.65 7.49
C LEU A 289 9.54 -20.50 8.61
N ASP A 290 10.05 -19.84 9.62
CA ASP A 290 10.46 -20.50 10.85
C ASP A 290 9.23 -20.88 11.74
N PRO A 291 9.41 -21.70 12.79
CA PRO A 291 8.29 -22.11 13.65
C PRO A 291 7.52 -20.95 14.30
N LEU A 292 8.22 -19.85 14.63
CA LEU A 292 7.59 -18.68 15.26
C LEU A 292 6.76 -17.87 14.25
N GLN A 293 7.23 -17.78 13.01
CA GLN A 293 6.50 -17.15 11.92
C GLN A 293 5.25 -17.94 11.54
N LEU A 294 5.31 -19.28 11.60
CA LEU A 294 4.15 -20.14 11.42
C LEU A 294 3.13 -19.97 12.54
N ASP A 295 3.58 -19.86 13.80
CA ASP A 295 2.70 -19.59 14.93
C ASP A 295 1.97 -18.23 14.81
N TYR A 296 2.62 -17.22 14.25
CA TYR A 296 1.93 -15.98 13.93
C TYR A 296 0.85 -16.16 12.84
N VAL A 297 1.13 -16.95 11.81
CA VAL A 297 0.15 -17.26 10.75
C VAL A 297 -1.06 -17.99 11.33
N ASP A 298 -0.85 -18.90 12.29
CA ASP A 298 -1.91 -19.61 12.98
C ASP A 298 -2.70 -18.67 13.90
N THR A 299 -2.02 -17.78 14.64
CA THR A 299 -2.67 -16.71 15.42
C THR A 299 -3.55 -15.82 14.54
N LEU A 300 -3.11 -15.49 13.32
CA LEU A 300 -3.92 -14.71 12.37
C LEU A 300 -5.18 -15.47 11.96
N ARG A 301 -5.11 -16.77 11.73
CA ARG A 301 -6.29 -17.60 11.41
C ARG A 301 -7.28 -17.63 12.57
N GLU A 302 -6.82 -17.82 13.80
CA GLU A 302 -7.66 -17.81 15.00
C GLU A 302 -8.39 -16.48 15.15
N VAL A 303 -7.69 -15.36 14.98
CA VAL A 303 -8.28 -14.01 15.04
C VAL A 303 -9.36 -13.83 13.97
N LEU A 304 -9.14 -14.32 12.75
CA LEU A 304 -10.12 -14.22 11.67
C LEU A 304 -11.35 -15.12 11.92
N GLU A 305 -11.15 -16.31 12.47
CA GLU A 305 -12.25 -17.21 12.84
C GLU A 305 -13.10 -16.65 13.97
N ASP A 306 -12.48 -16.02 14.97
CA ASP A 306 -13.20 -15.38 16.09
C ASP A 306 -14.04 -14.18 15.60
N GLN A 307 -13.53 -13.43 14.64
CA GLN A 307 -14.25 -12.31 14.04
C GLN A 307 -15.40 -12.75 13.11
N ALA A 308 -15.34 -13.95 12.55
CA ALA A 308 -16.40 -14.50 11.72
C ALA A 308 -17.58 -15.05 12.55
N LYS A 309 -17.42 -15.20 13.86
CA LYS A 309 -18.53 -15.62 14.75
C LYS A 309 -19.50 -14.47 14.91
N PRO A 310 -20.83 -14.69 14.72
CA PRO A 310 -21.83 -13.67 15.02
C PRO A 310 -21.71 -13.30 16.49
N GLU A 311 -21.76 -12.00 16.79
CA GLU A 311 -21.90 -11.52 18.16
C GLU A 311 -23.13 -12.22 18.77
N THR A 312 -22.89 -13.13 19.69
CA THR A 312 -23.95 -13.70 20.51
C THR A 312 -24.42 -12.59 21.44
N GLU A 313 -25.64 -12.08 21.18
CA GLU A 313 -26.37 -11.17 22.07
C GLU A 313 -26.43 -11.68 23.52
#